data_a8230a220716c94cf6cf9691e1191d98
#
_entry.id   a8230a220716c94cf6cf9691e1191d98
#
_cell.length_a   1.000
_cell.length_b   1.000
_cell.length_c   1.000
_cell.angle_alpha   90.00
_cell.angle_beta   90.00
_cell.angle_gamma   90.00
#
_symmetry.space_group_name_H-M   'P 1'
#
loop_
_entity.id
_entity.type
_entity.pdbx_description
1 polymer ?
#
loop_
_entity_poly.entity_id
_entity_poly.type
_entity_poly.pdbx_seq_one_letter_code
_entity_poly.pdbx_strand_id
1 'polypeptide(L)'
;MKVSDIAKVAHEVNAAYCASQGDTSQKPWDEAPEWQWVSAVNGVIFHRDHPDALPSHSHDSWLKEKVDGGWVYGPVKDADKKTHPCIVPYDELPVEQKAKDYIFNAVVNALIPYLDINERGGVYLFYMKNVTMTVESIAHVAYQVISAYRRSQGDDGYLSWTETPEPYRTGVIDSVLFLLENQYTDPQHAHRLWMAKQLESGWTYGPAYDMTAMTDPQLMPFDELPSTLKTTVYLVVAVVDSLRTFDLERSYAVI
;
A
#
# COMPACT_ATOMS: atom_id res chain seq x y z
N MET A 1 0.64 -15.28 -8.18
CA MET A 1 0.09 -13.98 -8.64
C MET A 1 0.62 -13.65 -10.01
N LYS A 2 -0.17 -12.95 -10.83
CA LYS A 2 0.27 -12.36 -12.11
C LYS A 2 0.73 -10.91 -11.91
N VAL A 3 1.44 -10.37 -12.88
CA VAL A 3 1.79 -8.94 -12.90
C VAL A 3 0.54 -8.05 -12.77
N SER A 4 -0.56 -8.42 -13.46
CA SER A 4 -1.83 -7.70 -13.38
C SER A 4 -2.46 -7.72 -11.97
N ASP A 5 -2.23 -8.77 -11.18
CA ASP A 5 -2.75 -8.86 -9.82
C ASP A 5 -2.04 -7.86 -8.91
N ILE A 6 -0.70 -7.77 -9.03
CA ILE A 6 0.09 -6.77 -8.30
C ILE A 6 -0.31 -5.35 -8.72
N ALA A 7 -0.50 -5.13 -10.02
CA ALA A 7 -0.95 -3.83 -10.54
C ALA A 7 -2.33 -3.43 -9.98
N LYS A 8 -3.26 -4.40 -9.86
CA LYS A 8 -4.56 -4.17 -9.23
C LYS A 8 -4.40 -3.75 -7.76
N VAL A 9 -3.61 -4.49 -6.97
CA VAL A 9 -3.36 -4.14 -5.56
C VAL A 9 -2.76 -2.73 -5.45
N ALA A 10 -1.73 -2.42 -6.25
CA ALA A 10 -1.10 -1.11 -6.23
C ALA A 10 -2.06 0.02 -6.63
N HIS A 11 -2.95 -0.23 -7.59
CA HIS A 11 -4.00 0.72 -7.99
C HIS A 11 -5.00 0.98 -6.87
N GLU A 12 -5.54 -0.07 -6.23
CA GLU A 12 -6.53 0.06 -5.16
C GLU A 12 -5.92 0.76 -3.92
N VAL A 13 -4.68 0.43 -3.56
CA VAL A 13 -3.97 1.09 -2.45
C VAL A 13 -3.72 2.57 -2.77
N ASN A 14 -3.36 2.90 -4.01
CA ASN A 14 -3.21 4.29 -4.44
C ASN A 14 -4.55 5.05 -4.46
N ALA A 15 -5.64 4.39 -4.89
CA ALA A 15 -6.99 4.98 -4.83
C ALA A 15 -7.42 5.27 -3.39
N ALA A 16 -7.13 4.36 -2.45
CA ALA A 16 -7.38 4.56 -1.02
C ALA A 16 -6.55 5.72 -0.44
N TYR A 17 -5.28 5.83 -0.85
CA TYR A 17 -4.46 7.00 -0.50
C TYR A 17 -5.12 8.30 -0.98
N CYS A 18 -5.52 8.38 -2.26
CA CYS A 18 -6.20 9.54 -2.82
C CYS A 18 -7.48 9.86 -2.03
N ALA A 19 -8.30 8.85 -1.72
CA ALA A 19 -9.53 9.02 -0.95
C ALA A 19 -9.25 9.58 0.46
N SER A 20 -8.17 9.15 1.11
CA SER A 20 -7.76 9.68 2.42
C SER A 20 -7.39 11.17 2.38
N GLN A 21 -7.01 11.68 1.19
CA GLN A 21 -6.72 13.09 0.94
C GLN A 21 -7.95 13.87 0.42
N GLY A 22 -9.13 13.23 0.36
CA GLY A 22 -10.38 13.82 -0.14
C GLY A 22 -10.55 13.73 -1.66
N ASP A 23 -9.63 13.10 -2.39
CA ASP A 23 -9.75 12.84 -3.83
C ASP A 23 -10.40 11.47 -4.08
N THR A 24 -11.70 11.46 -4.35
CA THR A 24 -12.48 10.27 -4.69
C THR A 24 -12.65 10.07 -6.20
N SER A 25 -11.87 10.73 -7.02
CA SER A 25 -11.95 10.66 -8.49
C SER A 25 -11.37 9.36 -9.07
N GLN A 26 -10.55 8.66 -8.30
CA GLN A 26 -9.99 7.37 -8.73
C GLN A 26 -11.09 6.31 -8.76
N LYS A 27 -11.24 5.66 -9.92
CA LYS A 27 -12.18 4.55 -10.08
C LYS A 27 -11.57 3.25 -9.56
N PRO A 28 -12.40 2.31 -9.03
CA PRO A 28 -11.95 0.95 -8.76
C PRO A 28 -11.31 0.32 -10.00
N TRP A 29 -10.41 -0.64 -9.81
CA TRP A 29 -9.68 -1.30 -10.89
C TRP A 29 -10.58 -1.78 -12.03
N ASP A 30 -11.69 -2.42 -11.70
CA ASP A 30 -12.60 -3.01 -12.69
C ASP A 30 -13.41 -1.96 -13.48
N GLU A 31 -13.41 -0.69 -13.04
CA GLU A 31 -14.04 0.46 -13.70
C GLU A 31 -13.00 1.45 -14.26
N ALA A 32 -11.71 1.21 -14.01
CA ALA A 32 -10.64 2.10 -14.45
C ALA A 32 -10.49 2.03 -15.98
N PRO A 33 -10.21 3.17 -16.65
CA PRO A 33 -9.96 3.16 -18.09
C PRO A 33 -8.67 2.41 -18.43
N GLU A 34 -8.64 1.81 -19.62
CA GLU A 34 -7.53 0.98 -20.11
C GLU A 34 -6.15 1.61 -19.91
N TRP A 35 -6.00 2.87 -20.24
CA TRP A 35 -4.71 3.57 -20.11
C TRP A 35 -4.19 3.62 -18.66
N GLN A 36 -5.08 3.53 -17.66
CA GLN A 36 -4.71 3.62 -16.25
C GLN A 36 -4.19 2.28 -15.74
N TRP A 37 -4.87 1.17 -16.07
CA TRP A 37 -4.36 -0.13 -15.65
C TRP A 37 -3.17 -0.59 -16.51
N VAL A 38 -3.07 -0.21 -17.79
CA VAL A 38 -1.85 -0.43 -18.59
C VAL A 38 -0.66 0.26 -17.95
N SER A 39 -0.83 1.52 -17.52
CA SER A 39 0.24 2.26 -16.85
C SER A 39 0.66 1.61 -15.52
N ALA A 40 -0.29 1.11 -14.73
CA ALA A 40 0.02 0.38 -13.50
C ALA A 40 0.78 -0.93 -13.77
N VAL A 41 0.37 -1.69 -14.79
CA VAL A 41 1.05 -2.92 -15.24
C VAL A 41 2.49 -2.60 -15.67
N ASN A 42 2.70 -1.56 -16.47
CA ASN A 42 4.03 -1.13 -16.90
C ASN A 42 4.92 -0.74 -15.71
N GLY A 43 4.34 -0.07 -14.69
CA GLY A 43 5.04 0.24 -13.44
C GLY A 43 5.49 -1.02 -12.69
N VAL A 44 4.65 -2.05 -12.61
CA VAL A 44 5.02 -3.33 -11.99
C VAL A 44 6.14 -4.02 -12.77
N ILE A 45 6.06 -4.05 -14.11
CA ILE A 45 7.10 -4.60 -14.98
C ILE A 45 8.41 -3.86 -14.76
N PHE A 46 8.37 -2.52 -14.70
CA PHE A 46 9.55 -1.71 -14.44
C PHE A 46 10.24 -2.10 -13.13
N HIS A 47 9.51 -2.19 -12.01
CA HIS A 47 10.09 -2.58 -10.71
C HIS A 47 10.56 -4.03 -10.68
N ARG A 48 9.83 -4.95 -11.35
CA ARG A 48 10.27 -6.32 -11.50
C ARG A 48 11.64 -6.41 -12.17
N ASP A 49 11.86 -5.59 -13.19
CA ASP A 49 13.10 -5.60 -13.98
C ASP A 49 14.20 -4.70 -13.35
N HIS A 50 13.83 -3.84 -12.40
CA HIS A 50 14.72 -2.92 -11.68
C HIS A 50 14.45 -2.97 -10.17
N PRO A 51 14.86 -4.05 -9.47
CA PRO A 51 14.53 -4.28 -8.05
C PRO A 51 15.04 -3.20 -7.09
N ASP A 52 16.11 -2.48 -7.47
CA ASP A 52 16.70 -1.40 -6.67
C ASP A 52 16.14 -0.01 -7.04
N ALA A 53 15.06 0.04 -7.84
CA ALA A 53 14.47 1.31 -8.27
C ALA A 53 13.89 2.09 -7.07
N LEU A 54 14.28 3.35 -6.96
CA LEU A 54 13.75 4.29 -5.97
C LEU A 54 12.39 4.86 -6.44
N PRO A 55 11.61 5.48 -5.53
CA PRO A 55 10.37 6.16 -5.91
C PRO A 55 10.53 7.21 -7.02
N SER A 56 11.65 7.93 -7.05
CA SER A 56 11.99 8.87 -8.14
C SER A 56 12.12 8.17 -9.49
N HIS A 57 12.72 6.97 -9.53
CA HIS A 57 12.85 6.19 -10.77
C HIS A 57 11.49 5.68 -11.26
N SER A 58 10.53 5.39 -10.36
CA SER A 58 9.14 5.07 -10.70
C SER A 58 8.50 6.23 -11.44
N HIS A 59 8.65 7.44 -10.88
CA HIS A 59 8.12 8.65 -11.49
C HIS A 59 8.76 8.92 -12.86
N ASP A 60 10.07 8.82 -12.98
CA ASP A 60 10.79 9.07 -14.24
C ASP A 60 10.34 8.09 -15.33
N SER A 61 10.15 6.81 -14.98
CA SER A 61 9.61 5.79 -15.90
C SER A 61 8.19 6.13 -16.35
N TRP A 62 7.31 6.48 -15.40
CA TRP A 62 5.95 6.91 -15.67
C TRP A 62 5.91 8.19 -16.50
N LEU A 63 6.72 9.19 -16.15
CA LEU A 63 6.81 10.47 -16.86
C LEU A 63 7.21 10.24 -18.33
N LYS A 64 8.23 9.39 -18.54
CA LYS A 64 8.64 9.03 -19.89
C LYS A 64 7.51 8.38 -20.68
N GLU A 65 6.81 7.40 -20.11
CA GLU A 65 5.65 6.73 -20.74
C GLU A 65 4.57 7.76 -21.13
N LYS A 66 4.26 8.69 -20.24
CA LYS A 66 3.24 9.71 -20.49
C LYS A 66 3.66 10.69 -21.60
N VAL A 67 4.91 11.17 -21.56
CA VAL A 67 5.44 12.09 -22.60
C VAL A 67 5.48 11.40 -23.96
N ASP A 68 5.96 10.15 -24.02
CA ASP A 68 5.98 9.35 -25.25
C ASP A 68 4.55 9.10 -25.77
N GLY A 69 3.57 8.98 -24.88
CA GLY A 69 2.14 8.88 -25.18
C GLY A 69 1.47 10.22 -25.57
N GLY A 70 2.23 11.33 -25.63
CA GLY A 70 1.75 12.66 -26.01
C GLY A 70 1.05 13.43 -24.89
N TRP A 71 1.27 13.05 -23.62
CA TRP A 71 0.81 13.81 -22.47
C TRP A 71 1.72 15.02 -22.23
N VAL A 72 1.13 16.11 -21.78
CA VAL A 72 1.83 17.37 -21.47
C VAL A 72 1.42 17.87 -20.09
N TYR A 73 2.23 18.76 -19.53
CA TYR A 73 1.86 19.44 -18.30
C TYR A 73 0.55 20.22 -18.46
N GLY A 74 -0.30 20.14 -17.45
CA GLY A 74 -1.48 20.98 -17.30
C GLY A 74 -1.94 20.96 -15.84
N PRO A 75 -2.51 22.07 -15.34
CA PRO A 75 -2.85 22.22 -13.92
C PRO A 75 -3.95 21.25 -13.44
N VAL A 76 -4.68 20.67 -14.39
CA VAL A 76 -5.76 19.71 -14.12
C VAL A 76 -5.53 18.48 -14.99
N LYS A 77 -5.76 17.28 -14.38
CA LYS A 77 -5.74 16.02 -15.10
C LYS A 77 -6.95 15.95 -16.05
N ASP A 78 -6.67 15.83 -17.34
CA ASP A 78 -7.66 15.71 -18.40
C ASP A 78 -7.18 14.66 -19.41
N ALA A 79 -7.86 13.50 -19.43
CA ALA A 79 -7.46 12.38 -20.29
C ALA A 79 -7.72 12.67 -21.78
N ASP A 80 -8.76 13.43 -22.10
CA ASP A 80 -9.10 13.77 -23.50
C ASP A 80 -8.08 14.73 -24.10
N LYS A 81 -7.59 15.68 -23.30
CA LYS A 81 -6.55 16.62 -23.68
C LYS A 81 -5.13 16.11 -23.43
N LYS A 82 -5.00 14.94 -22.79
CA LYS A 82 -3.73 14.37 -22.34
C LYS A 82 -2.91 15.37 -21.50
N THR A 83 -3.55 16.05 -20.54
CA THR A 83 -2.86 16.93 -19.60
C THR A 83 -2.81 16.31 -18.20
N HIS A 84 -1.70 16.52 -17.48
CA HIS A 84 -1.54 16.04 -16.12
C HIS A 84 -0.62 16.96 -15.31
N PRO A 85 -0.98 17.30 -14.05
CA PRO A 85 -0.17 18.20 -13.21
C PRO A 85 1.17 17.58 -12.75
N CYS A 86 1.29 16.26 -12.81
CA CYS A 86 2.55 15.57 -12.45
C CYS A 86 3.49 15.36 -13.65
N ILE A 87 3.25 15.98 -14.82
CA ILE A 87 4.23 16.00 -15.92
C ILE A 87 5.29 17.07 -15.62
N VAL A 88 6.07 16.81 -14.60
CA VAL A 88 7.19 17.63 -14.09
C VAL A 88 8.27 16.71 -13.54
N PRO A 89 9.54 17.16 -13.39
CA PRO A 89 10.58 16.41 -12.70
C PRO A 89 10.16 16.00 -11.29
N TYR A 90 10.65 14.84 -10.82
CA TYR A 90 10.29 14.31 -9.50
C TYR A 90 10.48 15.32 -8.36
N ASP A 91 11.58 16.08 -8.39
CA ASP A 91 11.89 17.05 -7.32
C ASP A 91 10.88 18.19 -7.23
N GLU A 92 10.19 18.49 -8.34
CA GLU A 92 9.14 19.53 -8.42
C GLU A 92 7.76 19.02 -7.97
N LEU A 93 7.60 17.71 -7.74
CA LEU A 93 6.33 17.17 -7.27
C LEU A 93 6.04 17.61 -5.82
N PRO A 94 4.77 17.95 -5.52
CA PRO A 94 4.30 18.08 -4.14
C PRO A 94 4.50 16.78 -3.35
N VAL A 95 4.65 16.90 -2.03
CA VAL A 95 4.84 15.74 -1.13
C VAL A 95 3.73 14.70 -1.29
N GLU A 96 2.49 15.15 -1.46
CA GLU A 96 1.32 14.29 -1.64
C GLU A 96 1.38 13.49 -2.95
N GLN A 97 2.03 14.01 -3.96
CA GLN A 97 2.23 13.27 -5.22
C GLN A 97 3.42 12.30 -5.11
N LYS A 98 4.52 12.72 -4.47
CA LYS A 98 5.65 11.84 -4.17
C LYS A 98 5.23 10.63 -3.33
N ALA A 99 4.32 10.81 -2.38
CA ALA A 99 3.81 9.72 -1.56
C ALA A 99 3.22 8.57 -2.38
N LYS A 100 2.60 8.85 -3.54
CA LYS A 100 2.07 7.83 -4.45
C LYS A 100 3.16 6.92 -5.00
N ASP A 101 4.32 7.50 -5.35
CA ASP A 101 5.46 6.73 -5.87
C ASP A 101 6.08 5.86 -4.75
N TYR A 102 6.17 6.37 -3.52
CA TYR A 102 6.59 5.60 -2.35
C TYR A 102 5.66 4.41 -2.08
N ILE A 103 4.36 4.65 -2.09
CA ILE A 103 3.32 3.63 -1.85
C ILE A 103 3.34 2.57 -2.96
N PHE A 104 3.37 3.00 -4.22
CA PHE A 104 3.42 2.09 -5.38
C PHE A 104 4.65 1.19 -5.32
N ASN A 105 5.84 1.78 -5.12
CA ASN A 105 7.10 1.05 -4.96
C ASN A 105 7.02 0.01 -3.84
N ALA A 106 6.47 0.38 -2.68
CA ALA A 106 6.35 -0.52 -1.53
C ALA A 106 5.42 -1.71 -1.81
N VAL A 107 4.24 -1.47 -2.41
CA VAL A 107 3.31 -2.55 -2.78
C VAL A 107 3.98 -3.51 -3.75
N VAL A 108 4.57 -2.98 -4.82
CA VAL A 108 5.15 -3.81 -5.88
C VAL A 108 6.31 -4.64 -5.34
N ASN A 109 7.27 -4.01 -4.64
CA ASN A 109 8.43 -4.72 -4.12
C ASN A 109 8.06 -5.79 -3.08
N ALA A 110 7.05 -5.53 -2.24
CA ALA A 110 6.57 -6.51 -1.27
C ALA A 110 5.85 -7.70 -1.93
N LEU A 111 5.25 -7.52 -3.13
CA LEU A 111 4.47 -8.55 -3.81
C LEU A 111 5.23 -9.29 -4.93
N ILE A 112 6.31 -8.74 -5.48
CA ILE A 112 7.14 -9.42 -6.49
C ILE A 112 7.52 -10.86 -6.10
N PRO A 113 7.88 -11.19 -4.84
CA PRO A 113 8.19 -12.57 -4.44
C PRO A 113 7.06 -13.58 -4.67
N TYR A 114 5.81 -13.11 -4.77
CA TYR A 114 4.61 -13.94 -4.98
C TYR A 114 4.20 -14.08 -6.45
N LEU A 115 4.96 -13.50 -7.39
CA LEU A 115 4.72 -13.70 -8.82
C LEU A 115 4.83 -15.18 -9.20
N ASP A 116 3.96 -15.62 -10.08
CA ASP A 116 4.05 -16.92 -10.72
C ASP A 116 5.38 -17.03 -11.49
N ILE A 117 5.94 -18.22 -11.55
CA ILE A 117 7.29 -18.43 -12.10
C ILE A 117 7.43 -17.90 -13.53
N ASN A 118 6.36 -17.98 -14.33
CA ASN A 118 6.35 -17.50 -15.71
C ASN A 118 6.24 -15.96 -15.83
N GLU A 119 5.87 -15.30 -14.74
CA GLU A 119 5.72 -13.84 -14.66
C GLU A 119 6.98 -13.15 -14.10
N ARG A 120 7.89 -13.95 -13.53
CA ARG A 120 9.16 -13.46 -12.97
C ARG A 120 10.13 -13.17 -14.08
N GLY A 121 10.48 -11.95 -14.37
CA GLY A 121 11.55 -11.62 -15.32
C GLY A 121 12.86 -12.38 -15.05
N GLY A 122 13.81 -12.32 -15.97
CA GLY A 122 15.03 -13.14 -15.95
C GLY A 122 15.88 -13.09 -14.67
N VAL A 123 15.77 -12.05 -13.85
CA VAL A 123 16.51 -11.89 -12.58
C VAL A 123 16.01 -12.83 -11.49
N TYR A 124 14.73 -13.20 -11.49
CA TYR A 124 14.09 -13.98 -10.41
C TYR A 124 13.90 -15.46 -10.70
N LEU A 125 14.23 -15.93 -11.92
CA LEU A 125 13.99 -17.32 -12.34
C LEU A 125 14.78 -18.37 -11.52
N PHE A 126 15.86 -18.00 -10.86
CA PHE A 126 16.78 -18.98 -10.28
C PHE A 126 16.63 -19.23 -8.78
N TYR A 127 15.87 -18.43 -8.04
CA TYR A 127 15.99 -18.42 -6.58
C TYR A 127 14.72 -18.69 -5.75
N MET A 128 13.53 -18.82 -6.36
CA MET A 128 12.32 -18.93 -5.53
C MET A 128 11.40 -20.10 -5.93
N LYS A 129 11.04 -20.91 -4.92
CA LYS A 129 9.86 -21.78 -4.95
C LYS A 129 8.60 -20.93 -5.05
N ASN A 130 7.48 -21.52 -5.51
CA ASN A 130 6.18 -20.84 -5.35
C ASN A 130 5.97 -20.52 -3.87
N VAL A 131 5.82 -19.23 -3.58
CA VAL A 131 5.57 -18.75 -2.22
C VAL A 131 4.08 -18.55 -2.09
N THR A 132 3.46 -19.23 -1.14
CA THR A 132 2.03 -19.05 -0.83
C THR A 132 1.86 -17.83 0.04
N MET A 133 0.82 -17.06 -0.21
CA MET A 133 0.50 -15.89 0.61
C MET A 133 -0.13 -16.34 1.93
N THR A 134 0.35 -15.76 3.02
CA THR A 134 -0.14 -16.00 4.39
C THR A 134 -0.64 -14.70 5.01
N VAL A 135 -1.30 -14.78 6.16
CA VAL A 135 -1.68 -13.59 6.94
C VAL A 135 -0.45 -12.72 7.25
N GLU A 136 0.67 -13.35 7.63
CA GLU A 136 1.94 -12.64 7.86
C GLU A 136 2.46 -11.94 6.59
N SER A 137 2.28 -12.55 5.42
CA SER A 137 2.62 -11.93 4.13
C SER A 137 1.82 -10.65 3.90
N ILE A 138 0.52 -10.68 4.16
CA ILE A 138 -0.34 -9.49 4.03
C ILE A 138 0.06 -8.43 5.05
N ALA A 139 0.36 -8.84 6.29
CA ALA A 139 0.84 -7.93 7.32
C ALA A 139 2.16 -7.26 6.93
N HIS A 140 3.08 -8.03 6.33
CA HIS A 140 4.32 -7.48 5.78
C HIS A 140 4.05 -6.45 4.68
N VAL A 141 3.17 -6.73 3.72
CA VAL A 141 2.79 -5.76 2.68
C VAL A 141 2.20 -4.49 3.31
N ALA A 142 1.26 -4.62 4.24
CA ALA A 142 0.65 -3.49 4.94
C ALA A 142 1.69 -2.65 5.69
N TYR A 143 2.62 -3.31 6.40
CA TYR A 143 3.72 -2.64 7.10
C TYR A 143 4.63 -1.88 6.14
N GLN A 144 5.02 -2.47 5.00
CA GLN A 144 5.86 -1.81 4.00
C GLN A 144 5.17 -0.58 3.40
N VAL A 145 3.87 -0.67 3.12
CA VAL A 145 3.07 0.44 2.60
C VAL A 145 2.98 1.59 3.61
N ILE A 146 2.71 1.29 4.89
CA ILE A 146 2.67 2.31 5.96
C ILE A 146 4.04 2.97 6.10
N SER A 147 5.11 2.16 6.17
CA SER A 147 6.48 2.65 6.32
C SER A 147 6.89 3.55 5.16
N ALA A 148 6.53 3.17 3.93
CA ALA A 148 6.81 3.97 2.74
C ALA A 148 6.04 5.30 2.76
N TYR A 149 4.75 5.28 3.11
CA TYR A 149 3.95 6.48 3.29
C TYR A 149 4.58 7.41 4.34
N ARG A 150 4.95 6.88 5.52
CA ARG A 150 5.56 7.67 6.60
C ARG A 150 6.90 8.27 6.17
N ARG A 151 7.74 7.50 5.48
CA ARG A 151 9.00 8.04 4.89
C ARG A 151 8.73 9.17 3.91
N SER A 152 7.70 9.08 3.09
CA SER A 152 7.32 10.17 2.17
C SER A 152 6.95 11.46 2.91
N GLN A 153 6.56 11.36 4.20
CA GLN A 153 6.25 12.48 5.08
C GLN A 153 7.48 12.94 5.93
N GLY A 154 8.66 12.37 5.66
CA GLY A 154 9.90 12.71 6.38
C GLY A 154 10.10 11.94 7.69
N ASP A 155 9.34 10.88 7.94
CA ASP A 155 9.51 9.99 9.09
C ASP A 155 10.29 8.74 8.69
N ASP A 156 11.60 8.77 8.88
CA ASP A 156 12.52 7.69 8.53
C ASP A 156 12.75 6.70 9.70
N GLY A 157 11.99 6.81 10.79
CA GLY A 157 12.16 5.99 12.00
C GLY A 157 11.70 4.53 11.85
N TYR A 158 11.11 4.15 10.72
CA TYR A 158 10.64 2.78 10.49
C TYR A 158 11.78 1.82 10.15
N LEU A 159 11.90 0.76 10.94
CA LEU A 159 12.80 -0.37 10.69
C LEU A 159 12.31 -1.21 9.49
N SER A 160 13.17 -2.06 8.94
CA SER A 160 12.71 -3.11 8.03
C SER A 160 11.82 -4.12 8.78
N TRP A 161 10.98 -4.87 8.06
CA TRP A 161 10.12 -5.89 8.68
C TRP A 161 10.91 -6.88 9.54
N THR A 162 12.08 -7.32 9.05
CA THR A 162 12.93 -8.28 9.75
C THR A 162 13.63 -7.70 10.98
N GLU A 163 13.89 -6.40 11.00
CA GLU A 163 14.50 -5.69 12.14
C GLU A 163 13.46 -5.22 13.15
N THR A 164 12.17 -5.16 12.75
CA THR A 164 11.07 -4.78 13.65
C THR A 164 10.93 -5.83 14.76
N PRO A 165 10.91 -5.44 16.04
CA PRO A 165 10.75 -6.38 17.16
C PRO A 165 9.48 -7.23 17.00
N GLU A 166 9.59 -8.51 17.38
CA GLU A 166 8.51 -9.50 17.24
C GLU A 166 7.16 -9.01 17.82
N PRO A 167 7.09 -8.40 19.01
CA PRO A 167 5.81 -7.94 19.54
C PRO A 167 5.09 -6.93 18.63
N TYR A 168 5.85 -6.04 17.98
CA TYR A 168 5.26 -5.08 17.02
C TYR A 168 4.76 -5.78 15.75
N ARG A 169 5.53 -6.76 15.22
CA ARG A 169 5.09 -7.55 14.06
C ARG A 169 3.81 -8.32 14.39
N THR A 170 3.75 -8.94 15.57
CA THR A 170 2.56 -9.64 16.05
C THR A 170 1.36 -8.70 16.09
N GLY A 171 1.49 -7.49 16.61
CA GLY A 171 0.41 -6.49 16.60
C GLY A 171 -0.10 -6.15 15.21
N VAL A 172 0.80 -6.04 14.21
CA VAL A 172 0.40 -5.83 12.81
C VAL A 172 -0.32 -7.06 12.25
N ILE A 173 0.18 -8.27 12.52
CA ILE A 173 -0.42 -9.54 12.08
C ILE A 173 -1.82 -9.69 12.68
N ASP A 174 -2.00 -9.42 13.97
CA ASP A 174 -3.29 -9.50 14.67
C ASP A 174 -4.31 -8.49 14.11
N SER A 175 -3.86 -7.29 13.75
CA SER A 175 -4.71 -6.28 13.13
C SER A 175 -5.16 -6.70 11.73
N VAL A 176 -4.25 -7.27 10.94
CA VAL A 176 -4.57 -7.80 9.61
C VAL A 176 -5.52 -9.00 9.71
N LEU A 177 -5.24 -9.94 10.61
CA LEU A 177 -6.10 -11.09 10.85
C LEU A 177 -7.51 -10.65 11.25
N PHE A 178 -7.62 -9.68 12.17
CA PHE A 178 -8.90 -9.11 12.55
C PHE A 178 -9.66 -8.54 11.36
N LEU A 179 -9.00 -7.77 10.47
CA LEU A 179 -9.64 -7.22 9.28
C LEU A 179 -10.05 -8.31 8.28
N LEU A 180 -9.28 -9.39 8.15
CA LEU A 180 -9.63 -10.52 7.28
C LEU A 180 -10.86 -11.30 7.78
N GLU A 181 -11.05 -11.40 9.09
CA GLU A 181 -12.14 -12.16 9.74
C GLU A 181 -13.42 -11.34 9.89
N ASN A 182 -13.36 -10.02 9.81
CA ASN A 182 -14.51 -9.15 10.03
C ASN A 182 -14.98 -8.50 8.73
N GLN A 183 -16.31 -8.24 8.66
CA GLN A 183 -16.89 -7.45 7.59
C GLN A 183 -17.04 -6.00 8.02
N TYR A 184 -16.66 -5.10 7.15
CA TYR A 184 -16.80 -3.65 7.32
C TYR A 184 -17.18 -3.00 5.98
N THR A 185 -17.78 -1.82 6.04
CA THR A 185 -18.29 -1.10 4.86
C THR A 185 -17.27 -0.12 4.29
N ASP A 186 -16.37 0.38 5.13
CA ASP A 186 -15.43 1.44 4.81
C ASP A 186 -14.30 1.49 5.87
N PRO A 187 -13.22 2.25 5.63
CA PRO A 187 -12.11 2.36 6.57
C PRO A 187 -12.50 2.89 7.97
N GLN A 188 -13.46 3.81 8.04
CA GLN A 188 -13.95 4.33 9.32
C GLN A 188 -14.66 3.25 10.14
N HIS A 189 -15.48 2.42 9.46
CA HIS A 189 -16.13 1.28 10.12
C HIS A 189 -15.11 0.22 10.56
N ALA A 190 -14.13 -0.10 9.72
CA ALA A 190 -13.05 -1.01 10.06
C ALA A 190 -12.28 -0.54 11.31
N HIS A 191 -11.95 0.75 11.37
CA HIS A 191 -11.29 1.35 12.52
C HIS A 191 -12.14 1.27 13.81
N ARG A 192 -13.44 1.55 13.74
CA ARG A 192 -14.35 1.43 14.91
C ARG A 192 -14.39 0.02 15.47
N LEU A 193 -14.47 -0.97 14.58
CA LEU A 193 -14.48 -2.39 14.99
C LEU A 193 -13.15 -2.79 15.64
N TRP A 194 -12.04 -2.40 15.02
CA TRP A 194 -10.70 -2.65 15.55
C TRP A 194 -10.50 -1.97 16.92
N MET A 195 -10.89 -0.71 17.04
CA MET A 195 -10.78 0.04 18.28
C MET A 195 -11.59 -0.62 19.40
N ALA A 196 -12.83 -1.06 19.12
CA ALA A 196 -13.66 -1.75 20.10
C ALA A 196 -12.97 -3.02 20.62
N LYS A 197 -12.40 -3.85 19.72
CA LYS A 197 -11.63 -5.04 20.09
C LYS A 197 -10.42 -4.71 20.97
N GLN A 198 -9.67 -3.66 20.62
CA GLN A 198 -8.49 -3.27 21.40
C GLN A 198 -8.88 -2.81 22.81
N LEU A 199 -9.94 -2.01 22.95
CA LEU A 199 -10.47 -1.55 24.24
C LEU A 199 -10.93 -2.73 25.11
N GLU A 200 -11.64 -3.71 24.52
CA GLU A 200 -12.05 -4.96 25.20
C GLU A 200 -10.84 -5.78 25.68
N SER A 201 -9.73 -5.72 24.95
CA SER A 201 -8.46 -6.38 25.29
C SER A 201 -7.65 -5.60 26.33
N GLY A 202 -8.14 -4.46 26.84
CA GLY A 202 -7.51 -3.67 27.89
C GLY A 202 -6.55 -2.59 27.37
N TRP A 203 -6.44 -2.41 26.05
CA TRP A 203 -5.68 -1.29 25.48
C TRP A 203 -6.39 0.04 25.71
N THR A 204 -5.62 1.11 25.84
CA THR A 204 -6.14 2.46 26.06
C THR A 204 -5.43 3.47 25.14
N TYR A 205 -6.04 4.64 24.98
CA TYR A 205 -5.36 5.74 24.28
C TYR A 205 -4.09 6.16 25.02
N GLY A 206 -3.02 6.41 24.24
CA GLY A 206 -1.79 7.03 24.71
C GLY A 206 -1.07 7.74 23.58
N PRO A 207 -0.16 8.69 23.88
CA PRO A 207 0.51 9.52 22.86
C PRO A 207 1.50 8.73 21.99
N ALA A 208 1.87 7.52 22.42
CA ALA A 208 2.75 6.62 21.71
C ALA A 208 2.24 5.17 21.84
N TYR A 209 2.61 4.34 20.87
CA TYR A 209 2.39 2.90 20.96
C TYR A 209 3.34 2.31 22.00
N ASP A 210 2.81 1.68 23.03
CA ASP A 210 3.56 1.00 24.08
C ASP A 210 2.84 -0.30 24.47
N MET A 211 3.46 -1.43 24.15
CA MET A 211 2.92 -2.75 24.48
C MET A 211 2.90 -3.05 25.99
N THR A 212 3.85 -2.51 26.74
CA THR A 212 3.92 -2.73 28.19
C THR A 212 2.83 -1.95 28.91
N ALA A 213 2.62 -0.70 28.50
CA ALA A 213 1.56 0.15 29.01
C ALA A 213 0.19 -0.14 28.38
N MET A 214 0.15 -0.94 27.30
CA MET A 214 -1.03 -1.20 26.48
C MET A 214 -1.68 0.10 25.98
N THR A 215 -0.86 0.97 25.39
CA THR A 215 -1.34 2.25 24.84
C THR A 215 -1.09 2.33 23.33
N ASP A 216 -2.03 2.95 22.62
CA ASP A 216 -1.93 3.20 21.18
C ASP A 216 -2.55 4.57 20.84
N PRO A 217 -1.86 5.44 20.07
CA PRO A 217 -2.40 6.74 19.65
C PRO A 217 -3.56 6.63 18.66
N GLN A 218 -3.81 5.45 18.10
CA GLN A 218 -4.95 5.20 17.22
C GLN A 218 -6.25 4.86 17.97
N LEU A 219 -6.20 4.66 19.30
CA LEU A 219 -7.39 4.36 20.13
C LEU A 219 -8.19 5.62 20.46
N MET A 220 -8.63 6.30 19.42
CA MET A 220 -9.51 7.47 19.46
C MET A 220 -10.51 7.42 18.29
N PRO A 221 -11.64 8.15 18.37
CA PRO A 221 -12.61 8.21 17.29
C PRO A 221 -11.95 8.56 15.95
N PHE A 222 -12.39 7.90 14.88
CA PHE A 222 -11.78 8.08 13.55
C PHE A 222 -11.72 9.56 13.12
N ASP A 223 -12.77 10.34 13.40
CA ASP A 223 -12.82 11.75 13.02
C ASP A 223 -11.79 12.61 13.76
N GLU A 224 -11.36 12.18 14.93
CA GLU A 224 -10.35 12.85 15.77
C GLU A 224 -8.91 12.44 15.42
N LEU A 225 -8.73 11.34 14.65
CA LEU A 225 -7.40 10.91 14.24
C LEU A 225 -6.67 12.03 13.45
N PRO A 226 -5.37 12.23 13.69
CA PRO A 226 -4.51 13.00 12.79
C PRO A 226 -4.61 12.49 11.35
N SER A 227 -4.49 13.37 10.37
CA SER A 227 -4.59 12.99 8.94
C SER A 227 -3.65 11.86 8.55
N THR A 228 -2.43 11.86 9.08
CA THR A 228 -1.45 10.79 8.84
C THR A 228 -1.93 9.43 9.35
N LEU A 229 -2.58 9.37 10.51
CA LEU A 229 -3.13 8.12 11.06
C LEU A 229 -4.40 7.70 10.30
N LYS A 230 -5.26 8.65 9.90
CA LYS A 230 -6.39 8.34 9.00
C LYS A 230 -5.90 7.69 7.71
N THR A 231 -4.87 8.26 7.08
CA THR A 231 -4.29 7.70 5.86
C THR A 231 -3.76 6.28 6.10
N THR A 232 -3.10 5.99 7.23
CA THR A 232 -2.65 4.61 7.51
C THR A 232 -3.82 3.63 7.61
N VAL A 233 -4.96 4.02 8.18
CA VAL A 233 -6.17 3.17 8.21
C VAL A 233 -6.65 2.86 6.79
N TYR A 234 -6.75 3.88 5.92
CA TYR A 234 -7.12 3.68 4.51
C TYR A 234 -6.19 2.70 3.79
N LEU A 235 -4.89 2.87 3.98
CA LEU A 235 -3.87 2.04 3.34
C LEU A 235 -3.92 0.59 3.79
N VAL A 236 -4.02 0.34 5.11
CA VAL A 236 -4.11 -1.03 5.66
C VAL A 236 -5.36 -1.73 5.15
N VAL A 237 -6.52 -1.07 5.21
CA VAL A 237 -7.79 -1.62 4.74
C VAL A 237 -7.69 -1.97 3.25
N ALA A 238 -7.14 -1.08 2.42
CA ALA A 238 -7.01 -1.33 0.99
C ALA A 238 -6.07 -2.51 0.67
N VAL A 239 -4.95 -2.65 1.40
CA VAL A 239 -4.07 -3.81 1.26
C VAL A 239 -4.80 -5.11 1.61
N VAL A 240 -5.48 -5.14 2.77
CA VAL A 240 -6.21 -6.32 3.22
C VAL A 240 -7.33 -6.69 2.26
N ASP A 241 -8.14 -5.72 1.81
CA ASP A 241 -9.26 -5.96 0.89
C ASP A 241 -8.78 -6.45 -0.48
N SER A 242 -7.70 -5.86 -0.99
CA SER A 242 -7.14 -6.27 -2.28
C SER A 242 -6.53 -7.67 -2.23
N LEU A 243 -6.02 -8.12 -1.08
CA LEU A 243 -5.33 -9.39 -0.94
C LEU A 243 -6.20 -10.51 -0.35
N ARG A 244 -7.36 -10.20 0.24
CA ARG A 244 -8.22 -11.22 0.87
C ARG A 244 -8.80 -12.26 -0.12
N THR A 245 -8.81 -11.95 -1.42
CA THR A 245 -9.32 -12.84 -2.48
C THR A 245 -8.31 -13.86 -2.97
N PHE A 246 -7.03 -13.71 -2.61
CA PHE A 246 -6.01 -14.69 -2.95
C PHE A 246 -6.06 -15.87 -1.98
N ASP A 247 -5.79 -17.09 -2.49
CA ASP A 247 -5.72 -18.30 -1.67
C ASP A 247 -4.69 -18.11 -0.56
N LEU A 248 -5.20 -17.92 0.66
CA LEU A 248 -4.40 -17.80 1.85
C LEU A 248 -4.20 -19.19 2.42
N GLU A 249 -2.97 -19.67 2.49
CA GLU A 249 -2.66 -20.74 3.45
C GLU A 249 -2.89 -20.19 4.86
N ARG A 250 -4.01 -20.57 5.46
CA ARG A 250 -4.28 -20.35 6.87
C ARG A 250 -3.47 -21.35 7.70
N SER A 251 -2.16 -21.24 7.65
CA SER A 251 -1.31 -21.93 8.60
C SER A 251 -1.42 -21.19 9.94
N TYR A 252 -2.42 -21.57 10.72
CA TYR A 252 -2.44 -21.25 12.14
C TYR A 252 -1.29 -22.04 12.77
N ALA A 253 -0.15 -21.42 12.96
CA ALA A 253 0.76 -21.87 13.98
C ALA A 253 0.07 -21.57 15.32
N VAL A 254 -0.71 -22.53 15.81
CA VAL A 254 -1.13 -22.56 17.22
C VAL A 254 0.15 -22.75 18.02
N ILE A 255 0.61 -21.69 18.67
CA ILE A 255 1.59 -21.77 19.77
C ILE A 255 0.83 -21.87 21.08
#